data_e9e2b9a72b2afde60b083ccd71fc13ac
#
_entry.id   e9e2b9a72b2afde60b083ccd71fc13ac
#
_cell.length_a   1.000
_cell.length_b   1.000
_cell.length_c   1.000
_cell.angle_alpha   90.00
_cell.angle_beta   90.00
_cell.angle_gamma   90.00
#
_symmetry.space_group_name_H-M   'P 1'
#
loop_
_entity.id
_entity.type
_entity.pdbx_description
1 polymer ?
#
loop_
_entity_poly.entity_id
_entity_poly.type
_entity_poly.pdbx_seq_one_letter_code
_entity_poly.pdbx_strand_id
1 'polypeptide(L)'
;LEEPLGRFRMGNLKKMADRLNILVAGGEHSSNIYEFRASMDSYDIIQPDPVLGDIGITGIRKLGIASEFADKQIMPHICYLGSFALSFAAVLQAVSGLSNCLWLELPFDPPFLTLENQQFYVQNPFQIGSDGCVSVPQSPGLGIEIAEEAL
;
A
#
# COMPACT_ATOMS: atom_id res chain seq x y z
N LEU A 1 -9.51 4.32 9.82
CA LEU A 1 -8.68 4.71 10.97
C LEU A 1 -7.41 3.85 10.97
N GLU A 2 -6.25 4.47 10.80
CA GLU A 2 -4.98 3.77 10.63
C GLU A 2 -4.23 3.70 11.97
N GLU A 3 -3.69 2.51 12.26
CA GLU A 3 -2.87 2.15 13.42
C GLU A 3 -3.20 2.92 14.74
N PRO A 4 -4.46 2.95 15.16
CA PRO A 4 -4.89 3.77 16.31
C PRO A 4 -4.28 3.32 17.65
N LEU A 5 -3.72 2.13 17.70
CA LEU A 5 -3.00 1.57 18.84
C LEU A 5 -1.69 0.95 18.38
N GLY A 6 -0.67 0.98 19.22
CA GLY A 6 0.61 0.36 18.90
C GLY A 6 0.49 -1.12 18.53
N ARG A 7 1.23 -1.54 17.53
CA ARG A 7 1.21 -2.87 16.86
C ARG A 7 1.33 -4.08 17.79
N PHE A 8 1.83 -3.92 19.00
CA PHE A 8 1.93 -5.01 19.98
C PHE A 8 0.65 -5.23 20.79
N ARG A 9 -0.42 -4.46 20.52
CA ARG A 9 -1.71 -4.55 21.23
C ARG A 9 -2.81 -5.17 20.37
N MET A 10 -2.49 -6.20 19.61
CA MET A 10 -3.40 -6.84 18.62
C MET A 10 -4.78 -7.18 19.18
N GLY A 11 -4.85 -7.75 20.40
CA GLY A 11 -6.14 -8.07 21.03
C GLY A 11 -7.00 -6.85 21.38
N ASN A 12 -6.38 -5.68 21.58
CA ASN A 12 -7.11 -4.43 21.81
C ASN A 12 -7.52 -3.80 20.47
N LEU A 13 -6.68 -3.89 19.44
CA LEU A 13 -7.01 -3.47 18.07
C LEU A 13 -8.25 -4.23 17.57
N LYS A 14 -8.25 -5.57 17.71
CA LYS A 14 -9.43 -6.36 17.34
C LYS A 14 -10.70 -5.90 18.08
N LYS A 15 -10.64 -5.78 19.39
CA LYS A 15 -11.80 -5.32 20.19
C LYS A 15 -12.30 -3.94 19.77
N MET A 16 -11.40 -3.09 19.30
CA MET A 16 -11.74 -1.75 18.82
C MET A 16 -12.37 -1.83 17.42
N ALA A 17 -11.78 -2.57 16.50
CA ALA A 17 -12.34 -2.80 15.17
C ALA A 17 -13.77 -3.36 15.26
N ASP A 18 -13.99 -4.39 16.11
CA ASP A 18 -15.30 -5.00 16.33
C ASP A 18 -16.37 -4.01 16.88
N ARG A 19 -15.99 -2.84 17.40
CA ARG A 19 -16.90 -1.86 18.04
C ARG A 19 -17.09 -0.57 17.26
N LEU A 20 -16.20 -0.31 16.31
CA LEU A 20 -16.25 0.91 15.52
C LEU A 20 -17.09 0.71 14.25
N ASN A 21 -17.79 1.77 13.83
CA ASN A 21 -18.48 1.82 12.53
C ASN A 21 -17.59 2.41 11.42
N ILE A 22 -16.26 2.34 11.60
CA ILE A 22 -15.25 2.75 10.63
C ILE A 22 -14.21 1.65 10.51
N LEU A 23 -13.67 1.46 9.31
CA LEU A 23 -12.65 0.45 9.08
C LEU A 23 -11.34 0.80 9.80
N VAL A 24 -10.69 -0.19 10.36
CA VAL A 24 -9.37 -0.08 11.00
C VAL A 24 -8.33 -0.69 10.07
N ALA A 25 -7.34 0.12 9.69
CA ALA A 25 -6.25 -0.25 8.81
C ALA A 25 -4.93 -0.37 9.59
N GLY A 26 -4.02 -1.20 9.09
CA GLY A 26 -2.68 -1.29 9.64
C GLY A 26 -1.89 -2.50 9.18
N GLY A 27 -0.68 -2.61 9.71
CA GLY A 27 0.25 -3.70 9.40
C GLY A 27 1.45 -3.26 8.58
N GLU A 28 1.63 -1.98 8.30
CA GLU A 28 2.74 -1.44 7.51
C GLU A 28 4.13 -1.84 8.03
N HIS A 29 4.25 -2.03 9.34
CA HIS A 29 5.49 -2.44 9.98
C HIS A 29 5.73 -3.95 10.02
N SER A 30 4.81 -4.75 9.48
CA SER A 30 4.99 -6.20 9.38
C SER A 30 5.93 -6.52 8.21
N SER A 31 6.95 -7.33 8.47
CA SER A 31 8.05 -7.58 7.52
C SER A 31 7.96 -8.94 6.83
N ASN A 32 7.01 -9.77 7.19
CA ASN A 32 6.82 -11.10 6.61
C ASN A 32 5.36 -11.59 6.74
N ILE A 33 5.00 -12.59 5.95
CA ILE A 33 3.64 -13.13 5.88
C ILE A 33 3.16 -13.75 7.20
N TYR A 34 4.07 -14.18 8.09
CA TYR A 34 3.69 -14.80 9.37
C TYR A 34 3.22 -13.74 10.37
N GLU A 35 3.83 -12.55 10.35
CA GLU A 35 3.37 -11.40 11.14
C GLU A 35 1.99 -10.95 10.68
N PHE A 36 1.75 -10.86 9.37
CA PHE A 36 0.43 -10.57 8.83
C PHE A 36 -0.61 -11.62 9.22
N ARG A 37 -0.26 -12.90 9.15
CA ARG A 37 -1.15 -13.97 9.63
C ARG A 37 -1.54 -13.77 11.10
N ALA A 38 -0.61 -13.37 11.95
CA ALA A 38 -0.88 -13.15 13.38
C ALA A 38 -1.76 -11.90 13.62
N SER A 39 -1.72 -10.90 12.76
CA SER A 39 -2.46 -9.64 12.88
C SER A 39 -3.73 -9.56 12.03
N MET A 40 -3.98 -10.51 11.14
CA MET A 40 -5.07 -10.50 10.17
C MET A 40 -6.44 -10.20 10.79
N ASP A 41 -6.73 -10.80 11.94
CA ASP A 41 -8.02 -10.60 12.63
C ASP A 41 -8.15 -9.24 13.32
N SER A 42 -7.04 -8.47 13.41
CA SER A 42 -7.01 -7.22 14.16
C SER A 42 -7.30 -5.99 13.31
N TYR A 43 -7.29 -6.14 11.99
CA TYR A 43 -7.52 -5.07 11.03
C TYR A 43 -8.63 -5.45 10.05
N ASP A 44 -9.32 -4.45 9.52
CA ASP A 44 -10.26 -4.57 8.41
C ASP A 44 -9.56 -4.40 7.07
N ILE A 45 -8.50 -3.58 7.06
CA ILE A 45 -7.66 -3.30 5.90
C ILE A 45 -6.21 -3.64 6.25
N ILE A 46 -5.60 -4.53 5.48
CA ILE A 46 -4.20 -4.94 5.64
C ILE A 46 -3.31 -4.04 4.79
N GLN A 47 -2.25 -3.48 5.41
CA GLN A 47 -1.36 -2.50 4.77
C GLN A 47 0.08 -3.03 4.65
N PRO A 48 0.38 -4.00 3.76
CA PRO A 48 1.75 -4.42 3.54
C PRO A 48 2.56 -3.37 2.79
N ASP A 49 3.79 -3.11 3.23
CA ASP A 49 4.72 -2.25 2.50
C ASP A 49 5.60 -3.08 1.55
N PRO A 50 5.77 -2.68 0.27
CA PRO A 50 6.54 -3.43 -0.71
C PRO A 50 8.04 -3.48 -0.44
N VAL A 51 8.58 -2.54 0.34
CA VAL A 51 10.02 -2.42 0.61
C VAL A 51 10.44 -2.95 1.97
N LEU A 52 9.49 -3.35 2.81
CA LEU A 52 9.78 -3.90 4.13
C LEU A 52 9.92 -5.43 4.10
N GLY A 53 11.03 -5.94 4.61
CA GLY A 53 11.28 -7.37 4.79
C GLY A 53 11.16 -8.18 3.50
N ASP A 54 10.46 -9.32 3.61
CA ASP A 54 10.27 -10.29 2.51
C ASP A 54 8.94 -10.07 1.75
N ILE A 55 8.31 -8.91 1.88
CA ILE A 55 6.98 -8.67 1.28
C ILE A 55 7.09 -8.57 -0.24
N GLY A 56 7.63 -7.49 -0.77
CA GLY A 56 7.74 -7.25 -2.21
C GLY A 56 6.42 -7.44 -2.98
N ILE A 57 6.47 -7.41 -4.29
CA ILE A 57 5.30 -7.60 -5.17
C ILE A 57 4.62 -8.95 -4.93
N THR A 58 5.42 -10.01 -4.82
CA THR A 58 4.91 -11.37 -4.62
C THR A 58 4.20 -11.51 -3.27
N GLY A 59 4.76 -10.92 -2.22
CA GLY A 59 4.14 -10.92 -0.88
C GLY A 59 2.83 -10.16 -0.84
N ILE A 60 2.76 -8.97 -1.46
CA ILE A 60 1.51 -8.20 -1.59
C ILE A 60 0.42 -9.04 -2.26
N ARG A 61 0.73 -9.71 -3.39
CA ARG A 61 -0.24 -10.57 -4.08
C ARG A 61 -0.72 -11.73 -3.21
N LYS A 62 0.20 -12.40 -2.49
CA LYS A 62 -0.15 -13.50 -1.55
C LYS A 62 -1.04 -12.99 -0.43
N LEU A 63 -0.70 -11.84 0.14
CA LEU A 63 -1.48 -11.22 1.22
C LEU A 63 -2.84 -10.74 0.72
N GLY A 64 -2.94 -10.18 -0.49
CA GLY A 64 -4.20 -9.81 -1.09
C GLY A 64 -5.17 -10.98 -1.23
N ILE A 65 -4.70 -12.12 -1.73
CA ILE A 65 -5.51 -13.34 -1.83
C ILE A 65 -5.88 -13.86 -0.42
N ALA A 66 -4.91 -13.87 0.50
CA ALA A 66 -5.18 -14.35 1.86
C ALA A 66 -6.18 -13.45 2.62
N SER A 67 -6.09 -12.13 2.46
CA SER A 67 -7.03 -11.18 3.07
C SER A 67 -8.43 -11.29 2.46
N GLU A 68 -8.54 -11.55 1.15
CA GLU A 68 -9.84 -11.81 0.50
C GLU A 68 -10.55 -13.03 1.11
N PHE A 69 -9.83 -14.14 1.33
CA PHE A 69 -10.38 -15.32 2.00
C PHE A 69 -10.79 -15.07 3.46
N ALA A 70 -10.24 -14.03 4.08
CA ALA A 70 -10.56 -13.61 5.45
C ALA A 70 -11.61 -12.48 5.50
N ASP A 71 -12.27 -12.17 4.39
CA ASP A 71 -13.21 -11.04 4.25
C ASP A 71 -12.57 -9.69 4.64
N LYS A 72 -11.28 -9.50 4.31
CA LYS A 72 -10.53 -8.29 4.57
C LYS A 72 -10.13 -7.59 3.26
N GLN A 73 -9.94 -6.29 3.35
CA GLN A 73 -9.37 -5.51 2.25
C GLN A 73 -7.84 -5.47 2.36
N ILE A 74 -7.20 -5.13 1.25
CA ILE A 74 -5.78 -4.80 1.20
C ILE A 74 -5.63 -3.39 0.63
N MET A 75 -4.80 -2.58 1.27
CA MET A 75 -4.39 -1.26 0.80
C MET A 75 -2.91 -1.11 1.16
N PRO A 76 -1.98 -1.48 0.27
CA PRO A 76 -0.56 -1.45 0.61
C PRO A 76 -0.10 -0.05 1.03
N HIS A 77 0.69 -0.01 2.11
CA HIS A 77 1.40 1.19 2.54
C HIS A 77 2.43 1.60 1.50
N ILE A 78 2.61 2.88 1.30
CA ILE A 78 3.59 3.44 0.35
C ILE A 78 4.46 4.46 1.05
N CYS A 79 5.72 4.07 1.27
CA CYS A 79 6.71 4.96 1.86
C CYS A 79 7.05 6.12 0.91
N TYR A 80 7.11 7.33 1.45
CA TYR A 80 7.43 8.56 0.71
C TYR A 80 8.93 8.89 0.65
N LEU A 81 9.78 8.17 1.37
CA LEU A 81 11.21 8.47 1.50
C LEU A 81 12.00 8.08 0.24
N GLY A 82 12.00 8.94 -0.76
CA GLY A 82 12.89 8.84 -1.94
C GLY A 82 12.59 7.73 -2.95
N SER A 83 11.77 6.75 -2.59
CA SER A 83 11.42 5.61 -3.45
C SER A 83 9.94 5.59 -3.87
N PHE A 84 9.21 6.67 -3.63
CA PHE A 84 7.75 6.72 -3.84
C PHE A 84 7.34 6.17 -5.21
N ALA A 85 7.84 6.72 -6.30
CA ALA A 85 7.37 6.34 -7.64
C ALA A 85 7.66 4.87 -7.98
N LEU A 86 8.79 4.31 -7.51
CA LEU A 86 9.13 2.89 -7.67
C LEU A 86 8.20 2.01 -6.84
N SER A 87 7.98 2.37 -5.58
CA SER A 87 7.08 1.65 -4.68
C SER A 87 5.64 1.72 -5.18
N PHE A 88 5.20 2.90 -5.62
CA PHE A 88 3.86 3.12 -6.18
C PHE A 88 3.63 2.28 -7.44
N ALA A 89 4.60 2.26 -8.38
CA ALA A 89 4.55 1.41 -9.57
C ALA A 89 4.47 -0.08 -9.20
N ALA A 90 5.29 -0.52 -8.24
CA ALA A 90 5.30 -1.90 -7.78
C ALA A 90 3.95 -2.29 -7.15
N VAL A 91 3.38 -1.43 -6.32
CA VAL A 91 2.05 -1.63 -5.71
C VAL A 91 0.97 -1.68 -6.78
N LEU A 92 0.92 -0.72 -7.72
CA LEU A 92 -0.04 -0.73 -8.82
C LEU A 92 -0.02 -2.06 -9.59
N GLN A 93 1.18 -2.55 -9.95
CA GLN A 93 1.33 -3.84 -10.64
C GLN A 93 0.89 -5.02 -9.75
N ALA A 94 1.18 -4.96 -8.46
CA ALA A 94 0.83 -6.03 -7.53
C ALA A 94 -0.69 -6.15 -7.34
N VAL A 95 -1.40 -5.02 -7.20
CA VAL A 95 -2.82 -5.00 -6.80
C VAL A 95 -3.79 -4.94 -7.98
N SER A 96 -3.33 -4.68 -9.20
CA SER A 96 -4.18 -4.52 -10.39
C SER A 96 -5.09 -5.72 -10.69
N GLY A 97 -4.77 -6.90 -10.18
CA GLY A 97 -5.58 -8.11 -10.31
C GLY A 97 -6.28 -8.56 -9.02
N LEU A 98 -6.34 -7.70 -8.00
CA LEU A 98 -6.99 -8.00 -6.72
C LEU A 98 -8.33 -7.30 -6.63
N SER A 99 -9.40 -8.05 -6.34
CA SER A 99 -10.77 -7.53 -6.21
C SER A 99 -11.00 -6.77 -4.89
N ASN A 100 -10.21 -7.05 -3.87
CA ASN A 100 -10.32 -6.50 -2.53
C ASN A 100 -9.36 -5.32 -2.24
N CYS A 101 -8.67 -4.77 -3.26
CA CYS A 101 -7.93 -3.53 -3.17
C CYS A 101 -8.73 -2.39 -3.79
N LEU A 102 -9.44 -1.62 -2.96
CA LEU A 102 -10.34 -0.57 -3.43
C LEU A 102 -9.66 0.80 -3.51
N TRP A 103 -8.59 1.01 -2.74
CA TRP A 103 -7.87 2.28 -2.65
C TRP A 103 -6.37 2.05 -2.64
N LEU A 104 -5.65 3.08 -3.07
CA LEU A 104 -4.20 3.19 -2.91
C LEU A 104 -3.89 4.35 -1.97
N GLU A 105 -2.88 4.16 -1.16
CA GLU A 105 -2.35 5.22 -0.32
C GLU A 105 -1.53 6.20 -1.16
N LEU A 106 -1.72 7.48 -0.89
CA LEU A 106 -0.94 8.55 -1.49
C LEU A 106 -0.52 9.53 -0.41
N PRO A 107 0.76 9.55 -0.02
CA PRO A 107 1.28 10.55 0.91
C PRO A 107 1.13 11.95 0.31
N PHE A 108 0.45 12.86 1.01
CA PHE A 108 0.20 14.22 0.54
C PHE A 108 0.28 15.23 1.69
N ASP A 109 1.34 16.03 1.70
CA ASP A 109 1.56 17.12 2.66
C ASP A 109 2.29 18.28 1.97
N PRO A 110 1.57 19.15 1.26
CA PRO A 110 2.16 20.28 0.54
C PRO A 110 2.79 21.31 1.50
N PRO A 111 3.82 22.05 1.06
CA PRO A 111 4.29 22.07 -0.34
C PRO A 111 5.29 20.98 -0.71
N PHE A 112 5.76 20.16 0.23
CA PHE A 112 6.87 19.24 0.01
C PHE A 112 6.40 17.88 -0.54
N LEU A 113 5.42 17.25 0.11
CA LEU A 113 4.89 15.97 -0.30
C LEU A 113 3.70 16.18 -1.25
N THR A 114 4.00 16.43 -2.51
CA THR A 114 3.02 16.45 -3.60
C THR A 114 3.30 15.29 -4.55
N LEU A 115 2.30 14.87 -5.31
CA LEU A 115 2.48 13.80 -6.29
C LEU A 115 3.60 14.14 -7.29
N GLU A 116 3.69 15.40 -7.72
CA GLU A 116 4.73 15.88 -8.62
C GLU A 116 6.13 15.77 -8.00
N ASN A 117 6.31 16.27 -6.78
CA ASN A 117 7.61 16.25 -6.11
C ASN A 117 8.12 14.85 -5.80
N GLN A 118 7.24 13.91 -5.57
CA GLN A 118 7.60 12.53 -5.22
C GLN A 118 7.98 11.66 -6.42
N GLN A 119 7.78 12.16 -7.64
CA GLN A 119 8.08 11.43 -8.88
C GLN A 119 8.93 12.23 -9.87
N PHE A 120 9.72 13.20 -9.36
CA PHE A 120 10.56 14.08 -10.18
C PHE A 120 11.57 13.35 -11.09
N TYR A 121 11.92 12.12 -10.71
CA TYR A 121 12.88 11.26 -11.40
C TYR A 121 12.22 10.27 -12.39
N VAL A 122 10.91 10.41 -12.67
CA VAL A 122 10.17 9.53 -13.61
C VAL A 122 9.83 10.33 -14.87
N GLN A 123 10.15 9.78 -16.05
CA GLN A 123 9.85 10.44 -17.33
C GLN A 123 8.35 10.54 -17.60
N ASN A 124 7.59 9.50 -17.26
CA ASN A 124 6.14 9.42 -17.42
C ASN A 124 5.45 9.36 -16.05
N PRO A 125 5.31 10.50 -15.35
CA PRO A 125 4.78 10.54 -14.00
C PRO A 125 3.31 10.10 -13.94
N PHE A 126 2.94 9.44 -12.84
CA PHE A 126 1.56 9.08 -12.55
C PHE A 126 0.68 10.33 -12.44
N GLN A 127 -0.54 10.19 -12.88
CA GLN A 127 -1.56 11.24 -12.75
C GLN A 127 -2.84 10.64 -12.18
N ILE A 128 -3.50 11.41 -11.33
CA ILE A 128 -4.83 11.08 -10.84
C ILE A 128 -5.84 11.61 -11.85
N GLY A 129 -6.64 10.72 -12.40
CA GLY A 129 -7.71 11.08 -13.32
C GLY A 129 -8.82 11.89 -12.65
N SER A 130 -9.69 12.50 -13.44
CA SER A 130 -10.86 13.23 -12.92
C SER A 130 -11.86 12.35 -12.18
N ASP A 131 -11.76 11.04 -12.34
CA ASP A 131 -12.51 10.01 -11.62
C ASP A 131 -11.86 9.60 -10.29
N GLY A 132 -10.71 10.18 -9.93
CA GLY A 132 -9.94 9.84 -8.76
C GLY A 132 -9.09 8.57 -8.89
N CYS A 133 -8.98 8.00 -10.08
CA CYS A 133 -8.23 6.77 -10.33
C CYS A 133 -6.85 7.05 -10.93
N VAL A 134 -5.93 6.10 -10.71
CA VAL A 134 -4.62 6.06 -11.37
C VAL A 134 -4.58 4.87 -12.31
N SER A 135 -4.16 5.13 -13.57
CA SER A 135 -4.02 4.07 -14.55
C SER A 135 -2.81 3.19 -14.26
N VAL A 136 -2.98 1.88 -14.41
CA VAL A 136 -1.87 0.92 -14.29
C VAL A 136 -0.98 1.05 -15.52
N PRO A 137 0.33 1.31 -15.38
CA PRO A 137 1.25 1.40 -16.51
C PRO A 137 1.32 0.09 -17.31
N GLN A 138 1.37 0.19 -18.63
CA GLN A 138 1.33 -0.97 -19.54
C GLN A 138 2.67 -1.30 -20.18
N SER A 139 3.72 -0.50 -19.97
CA SER A 139 5.07 -0.77 -20.45
C SER A 139 5.71 -1.95 -19.70
N PRO A 140 6.73 -2.62 -20.27
CA PRO A 140 7.42 -3.74 -19.60
C PRO A 140 7.98 -3.37 -18.21
N GLY A 141 8.16 -4.37 -17.36
CA GLY A 141 8.64 -4.21 -15.99
C GLY A 141 7.59 -3.57 -15.09
N LEU A 142 7.96 -2.53 -14.35
CA LEU A 142 7.04 -1.75 -13.54
C LEU A 142 6.21 -0.76 -14.37
N GLY A 143 6.54 -0.62 -15.64
CA GLY A 143 5.84 0.28 -16.56
C GLY A 143 6.23 1.74 -16.44
N ILE A 144 7.32 2.05 -15.75
CA ILE A 144 7.87 3.40 -15.61
C ILE A 144 9.30 3.47 -16.18
N GLU A 145 9.71 4.64 -16.61
CA GLU A 145 11.06 4.95 -17.08
C GLU A 145 11.69 6.00 -16.15
N ILE A 146 12.93 5.75 -15.75
CA ILE A 146 13.69 6.67 -14.89
C ILE A 146 14.36 7.73 -15.76
N ALA A 147 14.25 8.98 -15.36
CA ALA A 147 14.99 10.09 -15.94
C ALA A 147 16.43 10.03 -15.41
N GLU A 148 17.36 9.50 -16.20
CA GLU A 148 18.77 9.30 -15.78
C GLU A 148 19.44 10.61 -15.36
N GLU A 149 19.03 11.73 -15.98
CA GLU A 149 19.51 13.07 -15.63
C GLU A 149 19.05 13.58 -14.25
N ALA A 150 18.09 12.90 -13.63
CA ALA A 150 17.57 13.25 -12.30
C ALA A 150 18.24 12.45 -11.17
N LEU A 151 19.10 11.48 -11.51
CA LEU A 151 19.85 10.65 -10.58
C LEU A 151 21.25 11.22 -10.34
#